data_6df97c676eb3ecba2d8d90d53ba98069
#
_entry.id   6df97c676eb3ecba2d8d90d53ba98069
#
_cell.length_a   1.000
_cell.length_b   1.000
_cell.length_c   1.000
_cell.angle_alpha   90.00
_cell.angle_beta   90.00
_cell.angle_gamma   90.00
#
_symmetry.space_group_name_H-M   'P 1'
#
loop_
_entity.id
_entity.type
_entity.pdbx_description
1 polymer ?
#
loop_
_entity_poly.entity_id
_entity_poly.type
_entity_poly.pdbx_seq_one_letter_code
_entity_poly.pdbx_strand_id
1 'polypeptide(L)' 'MEIGAFEAKNTLGSLLDRVEQGEEIVITRHGKPVARLSQI' A
#
# COMPACT_ATOMS: atom_id res chain seq x y z
N MET A 1 3.84 -3.86 5.27
CA MET A 1 4.76 -3.97 4.14
C MET A 1 4.90 -2.62 3.46
N GLU A 2 5.95 -2.44 2.71
CA GLU A 2 6.17 -1.19 1.97
C GLU A 2 6.14 -1.48 0.48
N ILE A 3 5.61 -0.54 -0.28
CA ILE A 3 5.52 -0.68 -1.73
C ILE A 3 5.70 0.71 -2.36
N GLY A 4 6.33 0.74 -3.52
CA GLY A 4 6.45 1.99 -4.26
C GLY A 4 5.12 2.46 -4.81
N ALA A 5 4.97 3.78 -4.94
CA ALA A 5 3.69 4.36 -5.40
C ALA A 5 3.30 3.87 -6.79
N PHE A 6 4.28 3.72 -7.68
CA PHE A 6 3.99 3.26 -9.03
C PHE A 6 3.45 1.83 -9.01
N GLU A 7 4.09 0.96 -8.23
CA GLU A 7 3.61 -0.41 -8.09
C GLU A 7 2.26 -0.47 -7.41
N ALA A 8 2.07 0.37 -6.39
CA ALA A 8 0.79 0.42 -5.69
C ALA A 8 -0.35 0.76 -6.65
N LYS A 9 -0.10 1.70 -7.55
CA LYS A 9 -1.08 2.07 -8.55
C LYS A 9 -1.49 0.88 -9.42
N ASN A 10 -0.52 0.06 -9.82
CA ASN A 10 -0.77 -1.05 -10.72
C ASN A 10 -1.33 -2.28 -10.04
N THR A 11 -1.23 -2.37 -8.71
CA THR A 11 -1.66 -3.56 -7.98
C THR A 11 -2.64 -3.23 -6.86
N LEU A 12 -3.34 -2.11 -6.99
CA LEU A 12 -4.19 -1.61 -5.91
C LEU A 12 -5.25 -2.63 -5.47
N GLY A 13 -5.85 -3.34 -6.43
CA GLY A 13 -6.83 -4.36 -6.08
C GLY A 13 -6.29 -5.41 -5.14
N SER A 14 -5.09 -5.93 -5.45
CA SER A 14 -4.44 -6.91 -4.59
C SER A 14 -4.10 -6.32 -3.23
N LEU A 15 -3.65 -5.06 -3.21
CA LEU A 15 -3.30 -4.40 -1.95
C LEU A 15 -4.52 -4.23 -1.07
N LEU A 16 -5.65 -3.88 -1.66
CA LEU A 16 -6.88 -3.73 -0.89
C LEU A 16 -7.34 -5.04 -0.30
N ASP A 17 -7.17 -6.15 -1.04
CA ASP A 17 -7.48 -7.48 -0.51
C ASP A 17 -6.66 -7.76 0.75
N ARG A 18 -5.37 -7.41 0.73
CA ARG A 18 -4.49 -7.63 1.87
C ARG A 18 -4.88 -6.75 3.05
N VAL A 19 -5.25 -5.51 2.77
CA VAL A 19 -5.71 -4.59 3.80
C VAL A 19 -6.98 -5.14 4.47
N GLU A 20 -7.88 -5.72 3.69
CA GLU A 20 -9.10 -6.32 4.23
C GLU A 20 -8.79 -7.49 5.16
N GLN A 21 -7.64 -8.12 4.98
CA GLN A 21 -7.20 -9.22 5.83
C GLN A 21 -6.47 -8.72 7.07
N GLY A 22 -6.33 -7.42 7.25
CA GLY A 22 -5.72 -6.84 8.43
C GLY A 22 -4.30 -6.34 8.24
N GLU A 23 -3.75 -6.42 7.03
CA GLU A 23 -2.41 -5.90 6.79
C GLU A 23 -2.42 -4.38 6.66
N GLU A 24 -1.29 -3.79 7.04
CA GLU A 24 -1.05 -2.37 6.76
C GLU A 24 0.03 -2.26 5.70
N ILE A 25 -0.19 -1.35 4.76
CA ILE A 25 0.72 -1.18 3.64
C ILE A 25 1.15 0.28 3.57
N VAL A 26 2.46 0.50 3.59
CA VAL A 26 3.02 1.85 3.48
C VAL A 26 3.42 2.08 2.02
N ILE A 27 2.94 3.17 1.46
CA ILE A 27 3.26 3.55 0.09
C ILE A 27 4.37 4.58 0.13
N THR A 28 5.43 4.34 -0.64
CA THR A 28 6.60 5.21 -0.64
C THR A 28 6.77 5.87 -1.99
N ARG A 29 7.38 7.05 -1.98
CA ARG A 29 7.83 7.75 -3.20
C ARG A 29 9.22 8.25 -2.98
N HIS A 30 10.10 7.94 -3.93
CA HIS A 30 11.51 8.35 -3.84
C HIS A 30 12.13 7.93 -2.51
N GLY A 31 11.77 6.72 -2.06
CA GLY A 31 12.31 6.19 -0.82
C GLY A 31 11.70 6.73 0.45
N LYS A 32 10.67 7.59 0.35
CA LYS A 32 10.04 8.19 1.52
C LYS A 32 8.58 7.74 1.64
N PRO A 33 8.13 7.39 2.84
CA PRO A 33 6.72 7.04 3.04
C PRO A 33 5.85 8.27 2.85
N VAL A 34 4.80 8.16 2.01
CA VAL A 34 3.90 9.27 1.73
C VAL A 34 2.46 8.93 2.07
N ALA A 35 2.12 7.66 2.20
CA ALA A 35 0.74 7.25 2.47
C ALA A 35 0.72 5.88 3.09
N ARG A 36 -0.42 5.53 3.68
CA ARG A 36 -0.60 4.22 4.29
C ARG A 36 -2.01 3.74 4.00
N LEU A 37 -2.12 2.45 3.67
CA LEU A 37 -3.41 1.79 3.53
C LEU A 37 -3.66 0.96 4.78
N SER A 38 -4.83 1.15 5.39
CA SER A 38 -5.21 0.38 6.56
C SER A 38 -6.72 0.20 6.56
N GLN A 39 -7.20 -0.78 7.33
CA GLN A 39 -8.63 -1.02 7.45
C GLN A 39 -9.34 0.16 8.08
N ILE A 40 -10.60 0.30 7.70
CA ILE A 40 -11.48 1.29 8.29
C ILE A 40 -11.95 0.80 9.68
#